data_32632170c292f2da8574d3ce0db1b8b5
#
_entry.id   32632170c292f2da8574d3ce0db1b8b5
#
_cell.length_a   1.000
_cell.length_b   1.000
_cell.length_c   1.000
_cell.angle_alpha   90.00
_cell.angle_beta   90.00
_cell.angle_gamma   90.00
#
_symmetry.space_group_name_H-M   'P 1'
#
loop_
_entity.id
_entity.type
_entity.pdbx_description
1 polymer ?
#
loop_
_entity_poly.entity_id
_entity_poly.type
_entity_poly.pdbx_seq_one_letter_code
_entity_poly.pdbx_strand_id
1 'polypeptide(L)'
;TAPRFARVTPAGGRGGAPGKGDPLAHARVTIACEAREIEPNSDEAKRMANRYLCHQPKAQLYVGLGDFRFFRLEPKSASLNGGFGKAYALTAADIVNANPANAELAETEPGAVEHMNDDHSEAVSLYAGHFAKAEPGRWRLVGVDAEGMDLVDGDDVRRVWFDSELTSAKDM
;
A
#
# COMPACT_ATOMS: atom_id res chain seq x y z
N THR A 1 16.26 -10.02 -7.99
CA THR A 1 15.46 -8.86 -8.44
C THR A 1 14.52 -8.51 -7.29
N ALA A 2 14.68 -7.31 -6.72
CA ALA A 2 13.89 -6.87 -5.58
C ALA A 2 12.39 -6.85 -5.92
N PRO A 3 11.50 -7.22 -4.99
CA PRO A 3 10.08 -7.15 -5.20
C PRO A 3 9.65 -5.69 -5.38
N ARG A 4 9.09 -5.38 -6.53
CA ARG A 4 8.49 -4.08 -6.80
C ARG A 4 7.02 -4.15 -6.40
N PHE A 5 6.61 -3.33 -5.46
CA PHE A 5 5.21 -3.18 -5.11
C PHE A 5 4.64 -2.00 -5.89
N ALA A 6 3.73 -2.29 -6.82
CA ALA A 6 2.93 -1.24 -7.43
C ALA A 6 1.82 -0.88 -6.45
N ARG A 7 1.79 0.38 -6.05
CA ARG A 7 0.70 0.91 -5.26
C ARG A 7 -0.10 1.89 -6.10
N VAL A 8 -1.37 1.62 -6.21
CA VAL A 8 -2.32 2.59 -6.74
C VAL A 8 -2.93 3.30 -5.55
N THR A 9 -2.44 4.50 -5.26
CA THR A 9 -3.09 5.39 -4.31
C THR A 9 -4.10 6.23 -5.08
N PRO A 10 -5.40 6.21 -4.74
CA PRO A 10 -6.29 7.20 -5.30
C PRO A 10 -5.79 8.57 -4.85
N ALA A 11 -5.53 9.43 -5.81
CA ALA A 11 -5.13 10.81 -5.55
C ALA A 11 -6.19 11.49 -4.67
N GLY A 12 -5.79 11.88 -3.46
CA GLY A 12 -6.44 12.76 -2.53
C GLY A 12 -7.97 12.88 -2.63
N GLY A 13 -8.69 11.94 -2.03
CA GLY A 13 -10.09 12.08 -1.74
C GLY A 13 -10.33 11.57 -0.33
N ARG A 14 -10.99 12.36 0.50
CA ARG A 14 -11.47 11.94 1.81
C ARG A 14 -12.10 10.56 1.68
N GLY A 15 -11.71 9.62 2.54
CA GLY A 15 -12.25 8.28 2.56
C GLY A 15 -13.77 8.29 2.66
N GLY A 16 -14.40 8.15 1.52
CA GLY A 16 -15.81 7.85 1.38
C GLY A 16 -15.90 6.45 0.83
N ALA A 17 -16.71 5.60 1.46
CA ALA A 17 -16.95 4.26 0.97
C ALA A 17 -17.29 4.30 -0.53
N PRO A 18 -16.68 3.46 -1.39
CA PRO A 18 -17.07 3.37 -2.78
C PRO A 18 -18.50 2.85 -2.82
N GLY A 19 -19.44 3.66 -3.28
CA GLY A 19 -20.79 3.14 -3.46
C GLY A 19 -21.93 4.14 -3.54
N LYS A 20 -21.72 5.42 -3.30
CA LYS A 20 -22.80 6.40 -3.47
C LYS A 20 -22.31 7.61 -4.29
N GLY A 21 -22.63 7.62 -5.57
CA GLY A 21 -22.36 8.73 -6.48
C GLY A 21 -22.11 8.28 -7.92
N ASP A 22 -21.99 9.25 -8.82
CA ASP A 22 -21.64 9.01 -10.21
C ASP A 22 -20.19 8.45 -10.28
N PRO A 23 -19.98 7.23 -10.80
CA PRO A 23 -18.63 6.66 -10.97
C PRO A 23 -17.71 7.55 -11.81
N LEU A 24 -18.24 8.42 -12.66
CA LEU A 24 -17.48 9.35 -13.49
C LEU A 24 -16.91 10.54 -12.70
N ALA A 25 -17.44 10.80 -11.51
CA ALA A 25 -16.95 11.87 -10.63
C ALA A 25 -15.66 11.50 -9.88
N HIS A 26 -15.27 10.21 -9.86
CA HIS A 26 -14.11 9.72 -9.13
C HIS A 26 -12.96 9.36 -10.07
N ALA A 27 -11.74 9.67 -9.63
CA ALA A 27 -10.55 9.23 -10.32
C ALA A 27 -10.46 7.69 -10.32
N ARG A 28 -10.14 7.11 -11.48
CA ARG A 28 -9.99 5.66 -11.67
C ARG A 28 -8.71 5.38 -12.42
N VAL A 29 -8.01 4.34 -12.01
CA VAL A 29 -6.88 3.82 -12.75
C VAL A 29 -7.16 2.38 -13.18
N THR A 30 -6.84 2.05 -14.42
CA THR A 30 -6.82 0.70 -14.95
C THR A 30 -5.40 0.37 -15.33
N ILE A 31 -4.84 -0.68 -14.73
CA ILE A 31 -3.45 -1.08 -14.94
C ILE A 31 -3.44 -2.39 -15.72
N ALA A 32 -2.79 -2.39 -16.88
CA ALA A 32 -2.50 -3.61 -17.62
C ALA A 32 -1.22 -4.24 -17.05
N CYS A 33 -1.35 -5.46 -16.55
CA CYS A 33 -0.27 -6.19 -15.90
C CYS A 33 -0.03 -7.55 -16.55
N GLU A 34 1.19 -8.04 -16.43
CA GLU A 34 1.49 -9.46 -16.58
C GLU A 34 1.39 -10.10 -15.19
N ALA A 35 0.56 -11.14 -15.06
CA ALA A 35 0.38 -11.86 -13.81
C ALA A 35 1.33 -13.05 -13.73
N ARG A 36 2.08 -13.16 -12.64
CA ARG A 36 2.95 -14.29 -12.34
C ARG A 36 2.57 -14.86 -10.98
N GLU A 37 2.26 -16.16 -10.95
CA GLU A 37 2.00 -16.85 -9.69
C GLU A 37 3.27 -16.86 -8.82
N ILE A 38 3.09 -16.58 -7.53
CA ILE A 38 4.16 -16.69 -6.54
C ILE A 38 4.16 -18.12 -6.03
N GLU A 39 5.34 -18.75 -6.05
CA GLU A 39 5.51 -20.14 -5.62
C GLU A 39 4.98 -20.33 -4.19
N PRO A 40 4.02 -21.25 -3.98
CA PRO A 40 3.46 -21.51 -2.65
C PRO A 40 4.56 -21.91 -1.64
N ASN A 41 4.41 -21.44 -0.41
CA ASN A 41 5.35 -21.70 0.70
C ASN A 41 6.77 -21.12 0.53
N SER A 42 7.04 -20.40 -0.55
CA SER A 42 8.30 -19.66 -0.71
C SER A 42 8.40 -18.52 0.32
N ASP A 43 9.60 -18.01 0.55
CA ASP A 43 9.80 -16.86 1.42
C ASP A 43 9.12 -15.60 0.85
N GLU A 44 9.01 -15.50 -0.48
CA GLU A 44 8.22 -14.47 -1.14
C GLU A 44 6.74 -14.58 -0.79
N ALA A 45 6.15 -15.79 -0.84
CA ALA A 45 4.75 -16.02 -0.48
C ALA A 45 4.47 -15.69 0.99
N LYS A 46 5.38 -16.06 1.90
CA LYS A 46 5.26 -15.75 3.33
C LYS A 46 5.28 -14.23 3.57
N ARG A 47 6.22 -13.50 2.94
CA ARG A 47 6.28 -12.02 3.03
C ARG A 47 5.00 -11.38 2.50
N MET A 48 4.51 -11.86 1.34
CA MET A 48 3.25 -11.36 0.77
C MET A 48 2.06 -11.62 1.70
N ALA A 49 1.97 -12.81 2.29
CA ALA A 49 0.92 -13.15 3.24
C ALA A 49 0.94 -12.23 4.46
N ASN A 50 2.11 -12.04 5.07
CA ASN A 50 2.27 -11.17 6.23
C ASN A 50 1.86 -9.73 5.90
N ARG A 51 2.39 -9.16 4.79
CA ARG A 51 2.04 -7.81 4.36
C ARG A 51 0.55 -7.68 4.04
N TYR A 52 -0.02 -8.67 3.35
CA TYR A 52 -1.45 -8.68 3.03
C TYR A 52 -2.31 -8.70 4.29
N LEU A 53 -1.96 -9.52 5.27
CA LEU A 53 -2.69 -9.62 6.55
C LEU A 53 -2.57 -8.35 7.41
N CYS A 54 -1.44 -7.64 7.36
CA CYS A 54 -1.33 -6.33 8.00
C CYS A 54 -2.36 -5.34 7.46
N HIS A 55 -2.57 -5.33 6.13
CA HIS A 55 -3.53 -4.43 5.47
C HIS A 55 -4.97 -4.94 5.49
N GLN A 56 -5.16 -6.26 5.52
CA GLN A 56 -6.45 -6.94 5.42
C GLN A 56 -6.56 -8.06 6.48
N PRO A 57 -6.69 -7.74 7.77
CA PRO A 57 -6.74 -8.76 8.83
C PRO A 57 -7.85 -9.79 8.64
N LYS A 58 -8.97 -9.39 8.04
CA LYS A 58 -10.11 -10.28 7.72
C LYS A 58 -9.73 -11.42 6.77
N ALA A 59 -8.65 -11.25 5.99
CA ALA A 59 -8.14 -12.27 5.08
C ALA A 59 -7.59 -13.51 5.77
N GLN A 60 -7.34 -13.45 7.09
CA GLN A 60 -6.98 -14.61 7.90
C GLN A 60 -7.95 -15.79 7.72
N LEU A 61 -9.21 -15.51 7.38
CA LEU A 61 -10.24 -16.53 7.15
C LEU A 61 -9.97 -17.40 5.92
N TYR A 62 -9.21 -16.92 4.92
CA TYR A 62 -9.05 -17.60 3.64
C TYR A 62 -7.62 -17.69 3.12
N VAL A 63 -6.68 -16.90 3.65
CA VAL A 63 -5.29 -16.90 3.16
C VAL A 63 -4.60 -18.25 3.33
N GLY A 64 -5.04 -19.05 4.30
CA GLY A 64 -4.53 -20.39 4.57
C GLY A 64 -5.23 -21.52 3.81
N LEU A 65 -6.22 -21.24 2.95
CA LEU A 65 -6.89 -22.27 2.16
C LEU A 65 -5.92 -22.86 1.12
N GLY A 66 -6.03 -24.17 0.89
CA GLY A 66 -5.11 -24.90 0.01
C GLY A 66 -5.12 -24.46 -1.46
N ASP A 67 -6.17 -23.80 -1.91
CA ASP A 67 -6.34 -23.23 -3.24
C ASP A 67 -6.09 -21.74 -3.32
N PHE A 68 -5.78 -21.05 -2.19
CA PHE A 68 -5.42 -19.63 -2.20
C PHE A 68 -4.03 -19.45 -2.81
N ARG A 69 -3.90 -18.49 -3.72
CA ARG A 69 -2.63 -18.17 -4.40
C ARG A 69 -2.40 -16.67 -4.41
N PHE A 70 -1.13 -16.30 -4.26
CA PHE A 70 -0.67 -14.95 -4.52
C PHE A 70 -0.15 -14.82 -5.94
N PHE A 71 -0.48 -13.71 -6.59
CA PHE A 71 0.05 -13.36 -7.89
C PHE A 71 0.78 -12.02 -7.81
N ARG A 72 1.97 -11.97 -8.38
CA ARG A 72 2.65 -10.71 -8.66
C ARG A 72 2.09 -10.13 -9.95
N LEU A 73 1.62 -8.91 -9.88
CA LEU A 73 1.16 -8.16 -11.05
C LEU A 73 2.28 -7.22 -11.48
N GLU A 74 2.89 -7.49 -12.63
CA GLU A 74 3.94 -6.65 -13.20
C GLU A 74 3.33 -5.62 -14.14
N PRO A 75 3.28 -4.33 -13.75
CA PRO A 75 2.65 -3.29 -14.56
C PRO A 75 3.38 -3.11 -15.89
N LYS A 76 2.62 -2.99 -16.97
CA LYS A 76 3.12 -2.67 -18.32
C LYS A 76 2.69 -1.26 -18.74
N SER A 77 1.44 -0.92 -18.47
CA SER A 77 0.86 0.39 -18.75
C SER A 77 -0.34 0.65 -17.87
N ALA A 78 -0.77 1.89 -17.80
CA ALA A 78 -2.02 2.22 -17.13
C ALA A 78 -2.78 3.33 -17.87
N SER A 79 -4.08 3.38 -17.61
CA SER A 79 -4.97 4.46 -18.00
C SER A 79 -5.57 5.08 -16.74
N LEU A 80 -5.25 6.34 -16.49
CA LEU A 80 -5.82 7.13 -15.40
C LEU A 80 -6.92 8.03 -15.94
N ASN A 81 -8.13 7.86 -15.42
CA ASN A 81 -9.22 8.78 -15.62
C ASN A 81 -9.37 9.65 -14.36
N GLY A 82 -9.02 10.93 -14.48
CA GLY A 82 -9.02 11.89 -13.37
C GLY A 82 -10.35 12.65 -13.20
N GLY A 83 -11.43 12.15 -13.79
CA GLY A 83 -12.72 12.82 -13.83
C GLY A 83 -12.99 13.44 -15.20
N PHE A 84 -14.04 14.28 -15.31
CA PHE A 84 -14.49 14.84 -16.58
C PHE A 84 -13.36 15.45 -17.41
N GLY A 85 -13.11 14.89 -18.61
CA GLY A 85 -12.16 15.41 -19.58
C GLY A 85 -10.67 15.18 -19.26
N LYS A 86 -10.33 14.43 -18.21
CA LYS A 86 -8.95 14.17 -17.78
C LYS A 86 -8.63 12.69 -17.90
N ALA A 87 -8.07 12.28 -19.05
CA ALA A 87 -7.58 10.92 -19.27
C ALA A 87 -6.09 10.95 -19.59
N TYR A 88 -5.33 10.08 -18.95
CA TYR A 88 -3.88 9.98 -19.09
C TYR A 88 -3.49 8.54 -19.39
N ALA A 89 -2.60 8.35 -20.35
CA ALA A 89 -1.89 7.11 -20.58
C ALA A 89 -0.58 7.15 -19.78
N LEU A 90 -0.33 6.11 -18.99
CA LEU A 90 0.83 6.00 -18.11
C LEU A 90 1.65 4.78 -18.49
N THR A 91 2.95 4.89 -18.33
CA THR A 91 3.90 3.78 -18.44
C THR A 91 4.10 3.10 -17.08
N ALA A 92 4.79 1.96 -17.07
CA ALA A 92 5.18 1.32 -15.80
C ALA A 92 6.03 2.23 -14.92
N ALA A 93 6.88 3.06 -15.51
CA ALA A 93 7.75 3.99 -14.77
C ALA A 93 6.97 5.13 -14.06
N ASP A 94 5.80 5.47 -14.59
CA ASP A 94 4.95 6.51 -13.99
C ASP A 94 4.16 6.02 -12.76
N ILE A 95 4.11 4.70 -12.54
CA ILE A 95 3.27 4.09 -11.50
C ILE A 95 4.04 3.22 -10.51
N VAL A 96 5.29 2.90 -10.79
CA VAL A 96 6.14 2.07 -9.93
C VAL A 96 7.31 2.91 -9.42
N ASN A 97 7.36 3.12 -8.11
CA ASN A 97 8.52 3.74 -7.50
C ASN A 97 9.70 2.76 -7.59
N ALA A 98 10.76 3.18 -8.30
CA ALA A 98 11.97 2.42 -8.52
C ALA A 98 13.10 2.75 -7.51
N ASN A 99 12.77 3.45 -6.41
CA ASN A 99 13.76 3.81 -5.39
C ASN A 99 14.46 2.54 -4.86
N PRO A 100 15.80 2.46 -4.95
CA PRO A 100 16.55 1.29 -4.51
C PRO A 100 16.39 0.99 -3.01
N ALA A 101 16.10 1.99 -2.17
CA ALA A 101 15.84 1.83 -0.75
C ALA A 101 14.66 0.87 -0.47
N ASN A 102 13.70 0.76 -1.40
CA ASN A 102 12.55 -0.13 -1.23
C ASN A 102 12.92 -1.61 -1.05
N ALA A 103 14.08 -2.03 -1.54
CA ALA A 103 14.55 -3.41 -1.32
C ALA A 103 14.97 -3.63 0.12
N GLU A 104 15.74 -2.72 0.70
CA GLU A 104 16.19 -2.76 2.10
C GLU A 104 15.00 -2.55 3.06
N LEU A 105 14.14 -1.57 2.75
CA LEU A 105 12.92 -1.30 3.51
C LEU A 105 11.99 -2.53 3.57
N ALA A 106 11.85 -3.27 2.49
CA ALA A 106 11.01 -4.48 2.46
C ALA A 106 11.52 -5.59 3.41
N GLU A 107 12.81 -5.63 3.70
CA GLU A 107 13.39 -6.58 4.66
C GLU A 107 13.18 -6.12 6.12
N THR A 108 13.20 -4.81 6.38
CA THR A 108 13.10 -4.23 7.72
C THR A 108 11.67 -3.85 8.12
N GLU A 109 10.78 -3.65 7.14
CA GLU A 109 9.38 -3.24 7.35
C GLU A 109 8.64 -4.07 8.40
N PRO A 110 8.70 -5.42 8.42
CA PRO A 110 7.93 -6.20 9.39
C PRO A 110 8.29 -5.85 10.84
N GLY A 111 9.58 -5.72 11.13
CA GLY A 111 10.05 -5.35 12.47
C GLY A 111 9.69 -3.92 12.85
N ALA A 112 9.79 -2.98 11.90
CA ALA A 112 9.40 -1.60 12.14
C ALA A 112 7.90 -1.46 12.40
N VAL A 113 7.07 -2.17 11.62
CA VAL A 113 5.62 -2.19 11.80
C VAL A 113 5.23 -2.75 13.17
N GLU A 114 5.84 -3.86 13.59
CA GLU A 114 5.62 -4.47 14.89
C GLU A 114 6.02 -3.49 16.02
N HIS A 115 7.26 -3.01 16.01
CA HIS A 115 7.78 -2.08 17.01
C HIS A 115 6.92 -0.81 17.15
N MET A 116 6.57 -0.17 16.05
CA MET A 116 5.75 1.05 16.08
C MET A 116 4.35 0.81 16.63
N ASN A 117 3.75 -0.34 16.36
CA ASN A 117 2.42 -0.65 16.87
C ASN A 117 2.44 -1.04 18.36
N ASP A 118 3.49 -1.72 18.82
CA ASP A 118 3.58 -2.23 20.18
C ASP A 118 4.07 -1.15 21.14
N ASP A 119 5.12 -0.41 20.76
CA ASP A 119 5.79 0.52 21.66
C ASP A 119 5.41 1.99 21.42
N HIS A 120 4.89 2.33 20.21
CA HIS A 120 4.65 3.71 19.78
C HIS A 120 3.25 3.96 19.21
N SER A 121 2.23 3.21 19.67
CA SER A 121 0.85 3.32 19.14
C SER A 121 0.25 4.72 19.26
N GLU A 122 0.63 5.48 20.29
CA GLU A 122 0.21 6.88 20.44
C GLU A 122 0.80 7.76 19.34
N ALA A 123 2.10 7.57 19.00
CA ALA A 123 2.74 8.30 17.91
C ALA A 123 2.09 7.96 16.55
N VAL A 124 1.75 6.71 16.33
CA VAL A 124 1.03 6.27 15.11
C VAL A 124 -0.31 7.01 14.97
N SER A 125 -1.06 7.13 16.08
CA SER A 125 -2.33 7.87 16.10
C SER A 125 -2.13 9.37 15.86
N LEU A 126 -1.05 9.96 16.42
CA LEU A 126 -0.70 11.35 16.15
C LEU A 126 -0.34 11.59 14.68
N TYR A 127 0.40 10.68 14.06
CA TYR A 127 0.73 10.77 12.64
C TYR A 127 -0.52 10.73 11.77
N ALA A 128 -1.48 9.85 12.06
CA ALA A 128 -2.74 9.79 11.36
C ALA A 128 -3.51 11.13 11.45
N GLY A 129 -3.66 11.67 12.65
CA GLY A 129 -4.35 12.95 12.86
C GLY A 129 -3.62 14.14 12.26
N HIS A 130 -2.30 14.25 12.52
CA HIS A 130 -1.54 15.43 12.13
C HIS A 130 -1.25 15.48 10.62
N PHE A 131 -0.73 14.39 10.06
CA PHE A 131 -0.28 14.38 8.65
C PHE A 131 -1.39 13.92 7.69
N ALA A 132 -2.17 12.89 8.05
CA ALA A 132 -3.21 12.37 7.18
C ALA A 132 -4.59 12.99 7.41
N LYS A 133 -4.71 13.92 8.37
CA LYS A 133 -5.97 14.60 8.74
C LYS A 133 -7.09 13.61 9.04
N ALA A 134 -6.72 12.50 9.67
CA ALA A 134 -7.64 11.46 10.06
C ALA A 134 -8.36 11.83 11.37
N GLU A 135 -9.57 11.30 11.55
CA GLU A 135 -10.29 11.43 12.81
C GLU A 135 -9.57 10.61 13.91
N PRO A 136 -9.74 10.97 15.18
CA PRO A 136 -9.23 10.18 16.29
C PRO A 136 -9.68 8.72 16.22
N GLY A 137 -8.74 7.77 16.39
CA GLY A 137 -9.03 6.36 16.24
C GLY A 137 -7.89 5.47 16.75
N ARG A 138 -8.03 4.15 16.52
CA ARG A 138 -7.02 3.16 16.86
C ARG A 138 -6.13 2.86 15.66
N TRP A 139 -5.42 3.87 15.23
CA TRP A 139 -4.57 3.78 14.04
C TRP A 139 -3.40 2.82 14.28
N ARG A 140 -3.12 2.03 13.25
CA ARG A 140 -1.99 1.11 13.22
C ARG A 140 -1.16 1.36 11.97
N LEU A 141 0.14 1.27 12.12
CA LEU A 141 1.07 1.19 10.98
C LEU A 141 0.93 -0.19 10.32
N VAL A 142 0.81 -0.23 9.00
CA VAL A 142 0.65 -1.50 8.24
C VAL A 142 1.62 -1.64 7.08
N GLY A 143 2.37 -0.59 6.77
CA GLY A 143 3.39 -0.63 5.73
C GLY A 143 4.20 0.63 5.66
N VAL A 144 5.45 0.49 5.23
CA VAL A 144 6.40 1.58 4.97
C VAL A 144 7.10 1.32 3.65
N ASP A 145 7.30 2.36 2.87
CA ASP A 145 8.14 2.35 1.69
C ASP A 145 8.95 3.65 1.61
N ALA A 146 9.74 3.84 0.56
CA ALA A 146 10.59 5.01 0.45
C ALA A 146 9.84 6.35 0.40
N GLU A 147 8.56 6.35 0.04
CA GLU A 147 7.78 7.59 -0.12
C GLU A 147 6.89 7.91 1.08
N GLY A 148 6.63 6.93 1.96
CA GLY A 148 5.73 7.14 3.08
C GLY A 148 5.32 5.90 3.84
N MET A 149 4.32 6.06 4.70
CA MET A 149 3.78 5.00 5.53
C MET A 149 2.26 4.89 5.36
N ASP A 150 1.74 3.67 5.57
CA ASP A 150 0.33 3.37 5.54
C ASP A 150 -0.21 3.09 6.91
N LEU A 151 -1.31 3.74 7.20
CA LEU A 151 -2.01 3.65 8.47
C LEU A 151 -3.42 3.13 8.24
N VAL A 152 -3.92 2.29 9.14
CA VAL A 152 -5.30 1.80 9.10
C VAL A 152 -5.98 1.91 10.46
N ASP A 153 -7.28 2.18 10.42
CA ASP A 153 -8.21 2.01 11.53
C ASP A 153 -9.49 1.35 11.00
N GLY A 154 -9.68 0.07 11.30
CA GLY A 154 -10.75 -0.72 10.72
C GLY A 154 -10.67 -0.81 9.19
N ASP A 155 -11.65 -0.23 8.52
CA ASP A 155 -11.72 -0.17 7.06
C ASP A 155 -11.20 1.18 6.49
N ASP A 156 -10.82 2.13 7.35
CA ASP A 156 -10.21 3.41 6.93
C ASP A 156 -8.71 3.24 6.73
N VAL A 157 -8.23 3.63 5.56
CA VAL A 157 -6.82 3.55 5.17
C VAL A 157 -6.32 4.95 4.87
N ARG A 158 -5.20 5.33 5.48
CA ARG A 158 -4.53 6.61 5.26
C ARG A 158 -3.09 6.39 4.86
N ARG A 159 -2.58 7.30 4.04
CA ARG A 159 -1.16 7.37 3.74
C ARG A 159 -0.60 8.69 4.23
N VAL A 160 0.50 8.60 4.93
CA VAL A 160 1.37 9.72 5.27
C VAL A 160 2.54 9.71 4.31
N TRP A 161 2.72 10.80 3.57
CA TRP A 161 3.85 10.99 2.66
C TRP A 161 5.00 11.63 3.43
N PHE A 162 6.21 11.18 3.16
CA PHE A 162 7.41 11.82 3.68
C PHE A 162 7.71 13.09 2.86
N ASP A 163 8.32 14.08 3.49
CA ASP A 163 8.72 15.32 2.80
C ASP A 163 9.81 15.08 1.75
N SER A 164 10.62 14.04 1.94
CA SER A 164 11.58 13.51 0.98
C SER A 164 11.60 11.99 1.04
N GLU A 165 11.89 11.36 -0.10
CA GLU A 165 12.03 9.90 -0.12
C GLU A 165 13.19 9.43 0.77
N LEU A 166 12.96 8.31 1.46
CA LEU A 166 14.03 7.62 2.20
C LEU A 166 15.08 7.09 1.22
N THR A 167 16.33 7.17 1.61
CA THR A 167 17.46 6.66 0.80
C THR A 167 17.99 5.33 1.31
N SER A 168 17.65 4.96 2.54
CA SER A 168 17.99 3.69 3.18
C SER A 168 17.00 3.35 4.30
N ALA A 169 17.05 2.12 4.80
CA ALA A 169 16.26 1.72 5.97
C ALA A 169 16.71 2.42 7.28
N LYS A 170 17.89 3.05 7.29
CA LYS A 170 18.39 3.79 8.46
C LYS A 170 17.73 5.16 8.63
N ASP A 171 17.05 5.64 7.59
CA ASP A 171 16.36 6.93 7.59
C ASP A 171 14.95 6.82 8.20
N MET A 172 14.53 5.59 8.55
CA MET A 172 13.22 5.23 9.07
C MET A 172 13.05 5.53 10.58
#